data_2fd1106e12856e04e3283cc9dcd71ba2
#
_entry.id   2fd1106e12856e04e3283cc9dcd71ba2
#
_cell.length_a   1.000
_cell.length_b   1.000
_cell.length_c   1.000
_cell.angle_alpha   90.00
_cell.angle_beta   90.00
_cell.angle_gamma   90.00
#
_symmetry.space_group_name_H-M   'P 1'
#
loop_
_entity.id
_entity.type
_entity.pdbx_description
1 polymer ?
#
loop_
_entity_poly.entity_id
_entity_poly.type
_entity_poly.pdbx_seq_one_letter_code
_entity_poly.pdbx_strand_id
1 'polypeptide(L)'
;MNGKDKISVIIPCYNVQKYIMRCFDSIYSQTYGFENLEVILIDDLSTDNTWSILESLQRQYPENVISLKIQKKGKCGGARNLGMDICTGKYITFVDADDYVHPDMLRVLYDRMTEDDYDVAQCGVSCFKADKPNVLEVNDFEIQRLDLDNVDNRKNLIIGLTGFTNVTAWAKLYSTKFIIEHNLRFIEDVYYEDTHFSMLCVLLAKKYCKVQSTLYYYFENTEGIIRSEISNAKIRDAKIIMDHIRQAIQSRKAELGNVIEQCYCEIQTFLLWHQYIEPYSRIETFMNRELDICKEEFLKSEPDIFNNPYVKFFSDDVVLKRMSRLRVTAKKMNNVCFLDNAIHICLGIHDKDGNYSVWAGTTMQSIVENTKAPIVFHILHDDTLNEINKNKLSFIADNSGNDIEFHHFNSDVFGTFADSMNRFAIGTMFRIMLPDIMPDLKK
;
A
#
# COMPACT_ATOMS: atom_id res chain seq x y z
N MET A 1 36.76 23.73 18.14
CA MET A 1 35.45 23.83 17.50
C MET A 1 35.07 22.41 17.14
N ASN A 2 34.07 21.83 17.80
CA ASN A 2 33.54 20.52 17.37
C ASN A 2 32.89 20.76 16.01
N GLY A 3 33.46 20.20 14.94
CA GLY A 3 32.83 20.22 13.61
C GLY A 3 31.44 19.54 13.66
N LYS A 4 30.54 19.92 12.77
CA LYS A 4 29.28 19.23 12.60
C LYS A 4 29.51 17.77 12.22
N ASP A 5 28.63 16.87 12.63
CA ASP A 5 28.69 15.47 12.20
C ASP A 5 28.50 15.36 10.69
N LYS A 6 29.19 14.43 10.05
CA LYS A 6 29.03 14.19 8.60
C LYS A 6 27.69 13.52 8.31
N ILE A 7 27.03 13.96 7.24
CA ILE A 7 25.82 13.34 6.68
C ILE A 7 26.14 12.74 5.31
N SER A 8 25.90 11.45 5.10
CA SER A 8 25.97 10.80 3.80
C SER A 8 24.65 10.92 3.06
N VAL A 9 24.67 11.53 1.89
CA VAL A 9 23.54 11.70 0.99
C VAL A 9 23.69 10.69 -0.14
N ILE A 10 22.88 9.64 -0.16
CA ILE A 10 22.95 8.55 -1.13
C ILE A 10 21.90 8.77 -2.21
N ILE A 11 22.34 8.83 -3.47
CA ILE A 11 21.50 9.16 -4.63
C ILE A 11 21.62 8.04 -5.68
N PRO A 12 20.61 7.15 -5.81
CA PRO A 12 20.56 6.18 -6.88
C PRO A 12 20.27 6.87 -8.21
N CYS A 13 21.03 6.56 -9.26
CA CYS A 13 20.96 7.21 -10.56
C CYS A 13 20.75 6.17 -11.67
N TYR A 14 19.69 6.30 -12.47
CA TYR A 14 19.47 5.53 -13.68
C TYR A 14 18.74 6.35 -14.73
N ASN A 15 19.42 6.70 -15.83
CA ASN A 15 18.89 7.51 -16.92
C ASN A 15 18.27 8.84 -16.46
N VAL A 16 19.00 9.59 -15.64
CA VAL A 16 18.57 10.84 -15.00
C VAL A 16 19.32 12.08 -15.48
N GLN A 17 19.93 12.02 -16.66
CA GLN A 17 20.71 13.14 -17.21
C GLN A 17 19.97 14.48 -17.21
N LYS A 18 18.61 14.46 -17.32
CA LYS A 18 17.76 15.67 -17.34
C LYS A 18 17.57 16.29 -15.95
N TYR A 19 17.75 15.52 -14.89
CA TYR A 19 17.29 15.88 -13.54
C TYR A 19 18.43 15.99 -12.52
N ILE A 20 19.49 15.19 -12.68
CA ILE A 20 20.53 15.02 -11.68
C ILE A 20 21.21 16.33 -11.27
N MET A 21 21.38 17.29 -12.18
CA MET A 21 21.99 18.58 -11.84
C MET A 21 21.11 19.38 -10.89
N ARG A 22 19.77 19.41 -11.11
CA ARG A 22 18.84 20.07 -10.21
C ARG A 22 18.84 19.42 -8.81
N CYS A 23 18.86 18.09 -8.76
CA CYS A 23 19.00 17.34 -7.52
C CYS A 23 20.28 17.72 -6.79
N PHE A 24 21.43 17.65 -7.46
CA PHE A 24 22.73 17.97 -6.90
C PHE A 24 22.81 19.42 -6.40
N ASP A 25 22.33 20.40 -7.18
CA ASP A 25 22.34 21.81 -6.80
C ASP A 25 21.53 22.06 -5.51
N SER A 26 20.46 21.31 -5.29
CA SER A 26 19.67 21.38 -4.05
C SER A 26 20.42 20.82 -2.82
N ILE A 27 21.29 19.83 -3.04
CA ILE A 27 22.18 19.29 -2.00
C ILE A 27 23.36 20.21 -1.76
N TYR A 28 23.94 20.74 -2.82
CA TYR A 28 25.06 21.70 -2.74
C TYR A 28 24.69 22.96 -1.96
N SER A 29 23.44 23.44 -2.11
CA SER A 29 22.93 24.65 -1.45
C SER A 29 22.38 24.45 -0.03
N GLN A 30 22.61 23.28 0.58
CA GLN A 30 22.10 23.01 1.93
C GLN A 30 22.73 23.95 2.98
N THR A 31 21.88 24.58 3.82
CA THR A 31 22.34 25.46 4.93
C THR A 31 23.05 24.69 6.04
N TYR A 32 23.00 23.37 6.01
CA TYR A 32 23.86 22.52 6.85
C TYR A 32 25.36 22.71 6.56
N GLY A 33 25.70 23.09 5.34
CA GLY A 33 27.06 23.28 4.84
C GLY A 33 27.54 22.08 4.04
N PHE A 34 27.86 22.31 2.75
CA PHE A 34 28.29 21.25 1.83
C PHE A 34 29.55 20.54 2.30
N GLU A 35 30.44 21.24 2.99
CA GLU A 35 31.69 20.72 3.58
C GLU A 35 31.44 19.63 4.64
N ASN A 36 30.23 19.53 5.18
CA ASN A 36 29.82 18.49 6.13
C ASN A 36 29.05 17.34 5.48
N LEU A 37 28.93 17.37 4.14
CA LEU A 37 28.21 16.34 3.38
C LEU A 37 29.18 15.42 2.64
N GLU A 38 28.80 14.15 2.57
CA GLU A 38 29.35 13.13 1.68
C GLU A 38 28.24 12.73 0.70
N VAL A 39 28.37 13.15 -0.55
CA VAL A 39 27.37 12.87 -1.60
C VAL A 39 27.80 11.64 -2.38
N ILE A 40 27.03 10.58 -2.30
CA ILE A 40 27.34 9.29 -2.92
C ILE A 40 26.37 9.06 -4.07
N LEU A 41 26.86 9.19 -5.29
CA LEU A 41 26.12 9.05 -6.54
C LEU A 41 26.35 7.65 -7.12
N ILE A 42 25.31 6.83 -7.21
CA ILE A 42 25.42 5.44 -7.67
C ILE A 42 24.72 5.26 -9.01
N ASP A 43 25.47 5.03 -10.07
CA ASP A 43 24.94 4.75 -11.41
C ASP A 43 24.53 3.28 -11.58
N ASP A 44 23.24 3.02 -11.75
CA ASP A 44 22.67 1.69 -11.99
C ASP A 44 22.70 1.31 -13.49
N LEU A 45 23.88 1.44 -14.13
CA LEU A 45 24.12 1.13 -15.55
C LEU A 45 23.26 1.99 -16.49
N SER A 46 23.31 3.29 -16.32
CA SER A 46 22.67 4.24 -17.23
C SER A 46 23.13 4.09 -18.67
N THR A 47 22.23 4.32 -19.60
CA THR A 47 22.46 4.26 -21.06
C THR A 47 22.50 5.66 -21.71
N ASP A 48 22.19 6.70 -20.94
CA ASP A 48 22.27 8.11 -21.32
C ASP A 48 23.57 8.77 -20.81
N ASN A 49 23.64 10.09 -20.80
CA ASN A 49 24.83 10.82 -20.33
C ASN A 49 24.95 10.92 -18.80
N THR A 50 24.10 10.23 -18.02
CA THR A 50 24.12 10.31 -16.55
C THR A 50 25.50 10.06 -16.00
N TRP A 51 26.17 8.94 -16.37
CA TRP A 51 27.50 8.61 -15.85
C TRP A 51 28.52 9.71 -16.06
N SER A 52 28.56 10.30 -17.25
CA SER A 52 29.52 11.40 -17.57
C SER A 52 29.32 12.62 -16.67
N ILE A 53 28.07 12.90 -16.30
CA ILE A 53 27.72 13.99 -15.37
C ILE A 53 28.23 13.66 -13.97
N LEU A 54 27.98 12.42 -13.48
CA LEU A 54 28.42 12.00 -12.14
C LEU A 54 29.93 12.05 -12.00
N GLU A 55 30.69 11.58 -13.00
CA GLU A 55 32.16 11.69 -13.02
C GLU A 55 32.66 13.16 -13.02
N SER A 56 31.92 14.03 -13.70
CA SER A 56 32.27 15.46 -13.71
C SER A 56 32.06 16.08 -12.33
N LEU A 57 30.97 15.74 -11.63
CA LEU A 57 30.72 16.20 -10.27
C LEU A 57 31.76 15.72 -9.28
N GLN A 58 32.19 14.46 -9.36
CA GLN A 58 33.28 13.94 -8.52
C GLN A 58 34.61 14.67 -8.79
N ARG A 59 34.95 14.96 -10.07
CA ARG A 59 36.15 15.71 -10.40
C ARG A 59 36.10 17.15 -9.87
N GLN A 60 34.93 17.76 -9.85
CA GLN A 60 34.71 19.13 -9.37
C GLN A 60 34.74 19.22 -7.84
N TYR A 61 34.28 18.20 -7.14
CA TYR A 61 34.12 18.17 -5.67
C TYR A 61 34.71 16.88 -5.06
N PRO A 62 36.05 16.62 -5.25
CA PRO A 62 36.63 15.32 -4.91
C PRO A 62 36.60 14.98 -3.42
N GLU A 63 36.50 15.97 -2.54
CA GLU A 63 36.45 15.77 -1.08
C GLU A 63 35.02 15.40 -0.58
N ASN A 64 33.97 15.71 -1.38
CA ASN A 64 32.61 15.60 -0.94
C ASN A 64 31.77 14.64 -1.79
N VAL A 65 32.18 14.36 -3.03
CA VAL A 65 31.40 13.58 -3.99
C VAL A 65 32.13 12.28 -4.36
N ILE A 66 31.44 11.18 -4.19
CA ILE A 66 31.86 9.84 -4.61
C ILE A 66 30.88 9.37 -5.68
N SER A 67 31.37 9.04 -6.87
CA SER A 67 30.55 8.48 -7.95
C SER A 67 30.99 7.05 -8.23
N LEU A 68 30.07 6.11 -8.16
CA LEU A 68 30.30 4.70 -8.45
C LEU A 68 29.32 4.18 -9.49
N LYS A 69 29.80 3.25 -10.29
CA LYS A 69 28.98 2.52 -11.25
C LYS A 69 28.85 1.07 -10.81
N ILE A 70 27.62 0.58 -10.66
CA ILE A 70 27.42 -0.82 -10.29
C ILE A 70 27.82 -1.75 -11.44
N GLN A 71 28.22 -2.99 -11.10
CA GLN A 71 28.62 -3.99 -12.10
C GLN A 71 27.45 -4.81 -12.63
N LYS A 72 26.42 -4.97 -11.83
CA LYS A 72 25.20 -5.71 -12.15
C LYS A 72 24.00 -4.85 -11.74
N LYS A 73 22.99 -4.76 -12.61
CA LYS A 73 21.78 -4.00 -12.35
C LYS A 73 21.10 -4.46 -11.06
N GLY A 74 20.87 -3.52 -10.16
CA GLY A 74 20.31 -3.78 -8.83
C GLY A 74 19.08 -2.95 -8.51
N LYS A 75 18.61 -2.14 -9.46
CA LYS A 75 17.60 -1.11 -9.29
C LYS A 75 17.94 -0.16 -8.11
N CYS A 76 16.99 0.62 -7.62
CA CYS A 76 17.25 1.57 -6.54
C CYS A 76 17.74 0.88 -5.26
N GLY A 77 17.26 -0.32 -4.94
CA GLY A 77 17.68 -1.08 -3.76
C GLY A 77 19.16 -1.43 -3.75
N GLY A 78 19.66 -1.98 -4.85
CA GLY A 78 21.09 -2.31 -5.00
C GLY A 78 21.98 -1.07 -4.95
N ALA A 79 21.58 0.02 -5.61
CA ALA A 79 22.30 1.27 -5.56
C ALA A 79 22.36 1.87 -4.14
N ARG A 80 21.22 1.89 -3.42
CA ARG A 80 21.20 2.37 -2.03
C ARG A 80 22.02 1.49 -1.09
N ASN A 81 22.01 0.17 -1.27
CA ASN A 81 22.83 -0.75 -0.49
C ASN A 81 24.33 -0.47 -0.69
N LEU A 82 24.78 -0.33 -1.94
CA LEU A 82 26.18 0.01 -2.24
C LEU A 82 26.57 1.36 -1.62
N GLY A 83 25.68 2.35 -1.67
CA GLY A 83 25.90 3.63 -1.00
C GLY A 83 26.03 3.49 0.51
N MET A 84 25.21 2.66 1.15
CA MET A 84 25.31 2.37 2.59
C MET A 84 26.60 1.61 2.96
N ASP A 85 27.12 0.77 2.07
CA ASP A 85 28.36 0.01 2.34
C ASP A 85 29.60 0.89 2.39
N ILE A 86 29.60 2.03 1.69
CA ILE A 86 30.75 2.93 1.59
C ILE A 86 30.59 4.22 2.37
N CYS A 87 29.40 4.53 2.87
CA CYS A 87 29.11 5.76 3.60
C CYS A 87 29.93 5.86 4.89
N THR A 88 30.38 7.07 5.22
CA THR A 88 31.17 7.37 6.42
C THR A 88 30.47 8.32 7.38
N GLY A 89 29.31 8.86 6.97
CA GLY A 89 28.53 9.80 7.76
C GLY A 89 27.91 9.16 9.00
N LYS A 90 27.80 9.94 10.07
CA LYS A 90 27.08 9.55 11.28
C LYS A 90 25.58 9.39 11.02
N TYR A 91 25.08 10.06 10.01
CA TYR A 91 23.70 10.00 9.55
C TYR A 91 23.66 9.73 8.05
N ILE A 92 22.60 9.07 7.60
CA ILE A 92 22.34 8.73 6.20
C ILE A 92 21.00 9.33 5.78
N THR A 93 20.95 9.90 4.59
CA THR A 93 19.70 10.25 3.90
C THR A 93 19.72 9.74 2.47
N PHE A 94 18.56 9.41 1.93
CA PHE A 94 18.39 9.05 0.53
C PHE A 94 17.64 10.17 -0.18
N VAL A 95 18.04 10.46 -1.40
CA VAL A 95 17.38 11.41 -2.29
C VAL A 95 17.28 10.79 -3.68
N ASP A 96 16.09 10.79 -4.27
CA ASP A 96 15.93 10.30 -5.64
C ASP A 96 16.44 11.35 -6.64
N ALA A 97 17.11 10.90 -7.68
CA ALA A 97 17.87 11.76 -8.58
C ALA A 97 17.02 12.71 -9.45
N ASP A 98 15.72 12.45 -9.56
CA ASP A 98 14.76 13.31 -10.23
C ASP A 98 14.03 14.29 -9.29
N ASP A 99 14.27 14.20 -7.99
CA ASP A 99 13.73 15.09 -6.96
C ASP A 99 14.69 16.25 -6.60
N TYR A 100 14.28 17.08 -5.67
CA TYR A 100 15.13 18.06 -5.01
C TYR A 100 14.64 18.40 -3.61
N VAL A 101 15.47 19.04 -2.80
CA VAL A 101 15.20 19.27 -1.40
C VAL A 101 15.27 20.76 -1.03
N HIS A 102 14.52 21.14 0.01
CA HIS A 102 14.59 22.50 0.56
C HIS A 102 15.98 22.79 1.12
N PRO A 103 16.53 24.00 0.97
CA PRO A 103 17.87 24.35 1.47
C PRO A 103 18.09 24.04 2.96
N ASP A 104 17.04 24.06 3.78
CA ASP A 104 17.13 23.78 5.20
C ASP A 104 16.88 22.33 5.60
N MET A 105 16.58 21.42 4.64
CA MET A 105 16.15 20.06 5.00
C MET A 105 17.15 19.34 5.90
N LEU A 106 18.42 19.30 5.50
CA LEU A 106 19.42 18.55 6.27
C LEU A 106 19.71 19.20 7.62
N ARG A 107 19.74 20.54 7.68
CA ARG A 107 19.92 21.25 8.93
C ARG A 107 18.78 20.94 9.92
N VAL A 108 17.53 21.06 9.46
CA VAL A 108 16.34 20.85 10.29
C VAL A 108 16.29 19.41 10.79
N LEU A 109 16.50 18.43 9.91
CA LEU A 109 16.49 17.01 10.30
C LEU A 109 17.65 16.69 11.25
N TYR A 110 18.86 17.22 10.99
CA TYR A 110 20.00 17.04 11.87
C TYR A 110 19.77 17.62 13.28
N ASP A 111 19.24 18.84 13.37
CA ASP A 111 18.91 19.48 14.65
C ASP A 111 17.94 18.58 15.45
N ARG A 112 17.00 17.93 14.78
CA ARG A 112 16.09 16.97 15.44
C ARG A 112 16.81 15.70 15.86
N MET A 113 17.60 15.07 14.97
CA MET A 113 18.35 13.86 15.32
C MET A 113 19.21 14.01 16.56
N THR A 114 19.78 15.20 16.76
CA THR A 114 20.70 15.49 17.88
C THR A 114 20.01 15.93 19.18
N GLU A 115 18.71 16.25 19.14
CA GLU A 115 17.97 16.65 20.36
C GLU A 115 17.83 15.52 21.38
N ASP A 116 17.60 14.28 20.91
CA ASP A 116 17.28 13.16 21.79
C ASP A 116 17.68 11.80 21.20
N ASP A 117 18.81 11.72 20.49
CA ASP A 117 19.31 10.48 19.86
C ASP A 117 18.22 9.71 19.09
N TYR A 118 17.52 10.39 18.18
CA TYR A 118 16.51 9.75 17.35
C TYR A 118 17.13 8.74 16.38
N ASP A 119 16.43 7.63 16.16
CA ASP A 119 16.81 6.64 15.12
C ASP A 119 16.47 7.15 13.72
N VAL A 120 15.33 7.84 13.60
CA VAL A 120 14.83 8.40 12.33
C VAL A 120 14.17 9.76 12.57
N ALA A 121 14.50 10.74 11.73
CA ALA A 121 13.77 11.99 11.59
C ALA A 121 13.20 12.11 10.18
N GLN A 122 11.92 12.45 10.04
CA GLN A 122 11.19 12.57 8.77
C GLN A 122 10.65 13.98 8.58
N CYS A 123 10.68 14.52 7.35
CA CYS A 123 10.04 15.78 7.00
C CYS A 123 8.79 15.59 6.12
N GLY A 124 8.03 16.67 5.96
CA GLY A 124 6.91 16.73 5.02
C GLY A 124 7.36 16.75 3.56
N VAL A 125 6.45 16.38 2.66
CA VAL A 125 6.71 16.22 1.23
C VAL A 125 5.67 17.00 0.43
N SER A 126 6.08 17.64 -0.66
CA SER A 126 5.20 18.20 -1.68
C SER A 126 5.45 17.57 -3.05
N CYS A 127 4.37 17.26 -3.75
CA CYS A 127 4.44 16.75 -5.13
C CYS A 127 4.30 17.91 -6.12
N PHE A 128 5.08 17.89 -7.20
CA PHE A 128 4.99 18.91 -8.26
C PHE A 128 5.12 18.30 -9.66
N LYS A 129 4.47 18.96 -10.65
CA LYS A 129 4.39 18.49 -12.05
C LYS A 129 5.17 19.36 -13.03
N ALA A 130 5.58 20.56 -12.63
CA ALA A 130 6.22 21.54 -13.49
C ALA A 130 7.60 21.92 -12.97
N ASP A 131 8.42 22.53 -13.85
CA ASP A 131 9.85 22.77 -13.60
C ASP A 131 10.22 23.67 -12.42
N LYS A 132 9.28 24.29 -11.75
CA LYS A 132 9.55 25.08 -10.52
C LYS A 132 8.34 25.05 -9.58
N PRO A 133 8.38 24.32 -8.48
CA PRO A 133 7.47 24.57 -7.38
C PRO A 133 7.88 25.87 -6.68
N ASN A 134 6.90 26.58 -6.17
CA ASN A 134 7.16 27.65 -5.23
C ASN A 134 7.79 27.05 -3.96
N VAL A 135 9.04 27.36 -3.71
CA VAL A 135 9.69 27.06 -2.44
C VAL A 135 8.96 27.88 -1.40
N LEU A 136 8.16 27.24 -0.55
CA LEU A 136 7.46 27.91 0.53
C LEU A 136 8.50 28.30 1.58
N GLU A 137 8.49 29.56 2.03
CA GLU A 137 9.24 29.95 3.23
C GLU A 137 8.70 29.15 4.40
N VAL A 138 9.56 28.41 5.06
CA VAL A 138 9.21 27.54 6.18
C VAL A 138 9.58 28.29 7.46
N ASN A 139 8.59 28.90 8.09
CA ASN A 139 8.80 29.73 9.27
C ASN A 139 8.47 29.02 10.59
N ASP A 140 7.71 27.91 10.58
CA ASP A 140 7.33 27.17 11.78
C ASP A 140 7.45 25.65 11.55
N PHE A 141 8.19 24.97 12.44
CA PHE A 141 8.40 23.54 12.40
C PHE A 141 7.55 22.88 13.50
N GLU A 142 6.30 22.57 13.19
CA GLU A 142 5.54 21.70 14.08
C GLU A 142 6.21 20.31 14.11
N ILE A 143 6.48 19.82 15.33
CA ILE A 143 7.28 18.63 15.55
C ILE A 143 6.47 17.62 16.35
N GLN A 144 6.37 16.42 15.80
CA GLN A 144 5.83 15.28 16.52
C GLN A 144 6.98 14.36 16.95
N ARG A 145 7.19 14.25 18.25
CA ARG A 145 8.17 13.35 18.89
C ARG A 145 7.48 12.06 19.28
N LEU A 146 7.96 10.94 18.78
CA LEU A 146 7.35 9.62 18.97
C LEU A 146 8.34 8.70 19.67
N ASP A 147 8.03 8.40 20.92
CA ASP A 147 8.59 7.26 21.63
C ASP A 147 7.88 6.01 21.12
N LEU A 148 8.60 5.09 20.47
CA LEU A 148 8.03 3.90 19.87
C LEU A 148 8.00 2.69 20.83
N ASP A 149 8.50 2.83 22.04
CA ASP A 149 8.16 1.92 23.15
C ASP A 149 6.69 2.08 23.54
N ASN A 150 6.08 3.23 23.23
CA ASN A 150 4.64 3.42 23.27
C ASN A 150 3.99 2.73 22.08
N VAL A 151 3.17 1.71 22.37
CA VAL A 151 2.51 0.85 21.37
C VAL A 151 1.61 1.64 20.41
N ASP A 152 0.87 2.63 20.90
CA ASP A 152 -0.07 3.40 20.07
C ASP A 152 0.68 4.28 19.07
N ASN A 153 1.81 4.86 19.46
CA ASN A 153 2.66 5.60 18.53
C ASN A 153 3.17 4.70 17.40
N ARG A 154 3.64 3.49 17.73
CA ARG A 154 4.12 2.52 16.76
C ARG A 154 3.01 2.05 15.83
N LYS A 155 1.83 1.71 16.35
CA LYS A 155 0.64 1.35 15.56
C LYS A 155 0.28 2.44 14.56
N ASN A 156 0.21 3.70 15.02
CA ASN A 156 -0.11 4.84 14.17
C ASN A 156 0.93 5.02 13.04
N LEU A 157 2.22 4.76 13.32
CA LEU A 157 3.24 4.79 12.28
C LEU A 157 3.08 3.66 11.26
N ILE A 158 2.79 2.42 11.69
CA ILE A 158 2.58 1.28 10.79
C ILE A 158 1.38 1.54 9.88
N ILE A 159 0.25 1.99 10.43
CA ILE A 159 -0.91 2.37 9.61
C ILE A 159 -0.56 3.53 8.67
N GLY A 160 0.21 4.51 9.14
CA GLY A 160 0.68 5.60 8.30
C GLY A 160 1.58 5.16 7.13
N LEU A 161 2.20 3.97 7.19
CA LEU A 161 2.97 3.41 6.07
C LEU A 161 2.09 2.98 4.88
N THR A 162 0.78 2.90 5.02
CA THR A 162 -0.12 2.74 3.86
C THR A 162 -0.19 4.01 3.00
N GLY A 163 0.27 5.15 3.53
CA GLY A 163 0.37 6.41 2.80
C GLY A 163 1.68 6.52 2.02
N PHE A 164 1.62 7.11 0.82
CA PHE A 164 2.72 7.23 -0.14
C PHE A 164 4.04 7.75 0.46
N THR A 165 3.98 8.80 1.28
CA THR A 165 5.19 9.47 1.80
C THR A 165 5.85 8.73 2.97
N ASN A 166 5.17 7.80 3.60
CA ASN A 166 5.69 7.13 4.79
C ASN A 166 6.47 5.85 4.45
N VAL A 167 6.15 5.15 3.35
CA VAL A 167 6.89 3.95 2.91
C VAL A 167 8.19 4.26 2.19
N THR A 168 8.38 5.50 1.72
CA THR A 168 9.57 5.88 0.97
C THR A 168 10.83 5.91 1.85
N ALA A 169 11.99 5.65 1.26
CA ALA A 169 13.27 5.79 1.94
C ALA A 169 13.73 7.25 2.06
N TRP A 170 13.32 8.10 1.12
CA TRP A 170 13.67 9.53 1.07
C TRP A 170 12.81 10.38 2.03
N ALA A 171 13.10 11.67 2.12
CA ALA A 171 12.52 12.64 3.08
C ALA A 171 12.77 12.26 4.55
N LYS A 172 13.82 11.52 4.82
CA LYS A 172 14.21 11.06 6.15
C LYS A 172 15.71 11.17 6.37
N LEU A 173 16.10 11.35 7.62
CA LEU A 173 17.48 11.24 8.10
C LEU A 173 17.53 10.09 9.08
N TYR A 174 18.44 9.15 8.85
CA TYR A 174 18.60 7.93 9.65
C TYR A 174 19.91 7.98 10.44
N SER A 175 19.91 7.48 11.67
CA SER A 175 21.13 7.17 12.39
C SER A 175 21.88 6.03 11.70
N THR A 176 23.12 6.24 11.29
CA THR A 176 23.94 5.18 10.70
C THR A 176 24.15 4.03 11.68
N LYS A 177 24.30 4.35 12.97
CA LYS A 177 24.37 3.36 14.05
C LYS A 177 23.14 2.46 14.06
N PHE A 178 21.93 3.04 14.01
CA PHE A 178 20.66 2.29 13.96
C PHE A 178 20.61 1.35 12.75
N ILE A 179 20.98 1.84 11.56
CA ILE A 179 20.99 1.03 10.32
C ILE A 179 21.96 -0.17 10.46
N ILE A 180 23.15 0.05 11.01
CA ILE A 180 24.17 -0.99 11.17
C ILE A 180 23.78 -2.00 12.26
N GLU A 181 23.37 -1.54 13.43
CA GLU A 181 23.00 -2.41 14.58
C GLU A 181 21.88 -3.38 14.22
N HIS A 182 20.91 -2.93 13.41
CA HIS A 182 19.79 -3.75 12.99
C HIS A 182 20.01 -4.40 11.62
N ASN A 183 21.20 -4.25 11.00
CA ASN A 183 21.51 -4.79 9.67
C ASN A 183 20.40 -4.53 8.65
N LEU A 184 19.96 -3.25 8.56
CA LEU A 184 18.90 -2.85 7.66
C LEU A 184 19.40 -2.73 6.23
N ARG A 185 18.75 -3.39 5.28
CA ARG A 185 19.09 -3.41 3.86
C ARG A 185 17.84 -3.35 3.00
N PHE A 186 18.02 -2.80 1.81
CA PHE A 186 17.01 -2.88 0.76
C PHE A 186 17.07 -4.25 0.09
N ILE A 187 15.93 -4.71 -0.43
CA ILE A 187 15.89 -5.87 -1.31
C ILE A 187 16.31 -5.40 -2.71
N GLU A 188 17.25 -6.12 -3.32
CA GLU A 188 17.81 -5.73 -4.61
C GLU A 188 17.00 -6.28 -5.77
N ASP A 189 17.08 -5.60 -6.92
CA ASP A 189 16.48 -5.99 -8.20
C ASP A 189 14.95 -6.19 -8.17
N VAL A 190 14.26 -5.52 -7.25
CA VAL A 190 12.79 -5.49 -7.16
C VAL A 190 12.25 -4.07 -7.20
N TYR A 191 10.98 -3.92 -7.55
CA TYR A 191 10.22 -2.69 -7.32
C TYR A 191 9.70 -2.67 -5.88
N TYR A 192 9.46 -1.48 -5.32
CA TYR A 192 8.91 -1.29 -3.96
C TYR A 192 9.86 -1.72 -2.82
N GLU A 193 11.16 -1.71 -3.06
CA GLU A 193 12.22 -2.08 -2.12
C GLU A 193 12.21 -1.26 -0.82
N ASP A 194 11.80 -0.01 -0.91
CA ASP A 194 11.70 0.91 0.22
C ASP A 194 10.55 0.56 1.18
N THR A 195 9.52 -0.13 0.71
CA THR A 195 8.42 -0.64 1.55
C THR A 195 8.93 -1.60 2.64
N HIS A 196 9.81 -2.54 2.27
CA HIS A 196 10.45 -3.45 3.22
C HIS A 196 11.33 -2.69 4.22
N PHE A 197 12.21 -1.83 3.71
CA PHE A 197 13.13 -1.06 4.53
C PHE A 197 12.40 -0.17 5.54
N SER A 198 11.40 0.58 5.09
CA SER A 198 10.62 1.48 5.95
C SER A 198 9.81 0.74 7.00
N MET A 199 9.24 -0.43 6.66
CA MET A 199 8.53 -1.26 7.63
C MET A 199 9.47 -1.72 8.75
N LEU A 200 10.66 -2.21 8.41
CA LEU A 200 11.64 -2.62 9.40
C LEU A 200 12.13 -1.45 10.25
N CYS A 201 12.33 -0.26 9.65
CA CYS A 201 12.67 0.93 10.42
C CYS A 201 11.61 1.25 11.49
N VAL A 202 10.32 1.18 11.15
CA VAL A 202 9.23 1.48 12.11
C VAL A 202 9.13 0.38 13.18
N LEU A 203 9.35 -0.89 12.83
CA LEU A 203 9.28 -1.98 13.79
C LEU A 203 10.43 -1.96 14.80
N LEU A 204 11.63 -1.54 14.39
CA LEU A 204 12.87 -1.65 15.17
C LEU A 204 13.28 -0.34 15.85
N ALA A 205 12.90 0.81 15.29
CA ALA A 205 13.23 2.10 15.90
C ALA A 205 12.58 2.25 17.29
N LYS A 206 13.28 2.92 18.19
CA LYS A 206 12.78 3.30 19.51
C LYS A 206 12.27 4.73 19.53
N LYS A 207 12.95 5.63 18.81
CA LYS A 207 12.61 7.03 18.76
C LYS A 207 12.47 7.52 17.32
N TYR A 208 11.36 8.14 17.03
CA TYR A 208 11.03 8.66 15.70
C TYR A 208 10.55 10.12 15.81
N CYS A 209 11.04 10.99 14.93
CA CYS A 209 10.63 12.38 14.88
C CYS A 209 9.99 12.71 13.54
N LYS A 210 8.85 13.40 13.55
CA LYS A 210 8.24 13.97 12.33
C LYS A 210 8.26 15.48 12.42
N VAL A 211 8.84 16.12 11.41
CA VAL A 211 8.76 17.56 11.14
C VAL A 211 7.66 17.74 10.11
N GLN A 212 6.61 18.49 10.43
CA GLN A 212 5.45 18.66 9.55
C GLN A 212 5.75 19.52 8.32
N SER A 213 6.80 20.35 8.39
CA SER A 213 7.18 21.23 7.30
C SER A 213 7.60 20.46 6.04
N THR A 214 7.16 20.96 4.89
CA THR A 214 7.52 20.46 3.57
C THR A 214 8.98 20.82 3.23
N LEU A 215 9.86 19.84 3.29
CA LEU A 215 11.29 20.03 3.00
C LEU A 215 11.80 19.12 1.88
N TYR A 216 10.99 18.22 1.37
CA TYR A 216 11.27 17.36 0.23
C TYR A 216 10.28 17.61 -0.90
N TYR A 217 10.78 17.75 -2.13
CA TYR A 217 9.99 18.04 -3.32
C TYR A 217 10.07 16.88 -4.28
N TYR A 218 8.99 16.09 -4.31
CA TYR A 218 8.85 14.93 -5.18
C TYR A 218 8.40 15.34 -6.57
N PHE A 219 9.20 15.02 -7.58
CA PHE A 219 8.86 15.28 -8.98
C PHE A 219 7.94 14.19 -9.55
N GLU A 220 6.73 14.56 -9.93
CA GLU A 220 5.81 13.66 -10.60
C GLU A 220 6.26 13.37 -12.04
N ASN A 221 7.33 12.58 -12.18
CA ASN A 221 7.87 12.17 -13.47
C ASN A 221 6.88 11.25 -14.21
N THR A 222 6.39 11.69 -15.37
CA THR A 222 5.44 10.91 -16.20
C THR A 222 6.09 9.66 -16.81
N GLU A 223 7.42 9.65 -16.95
CA GLU A 223 8.20 8.51 -17.43
C GLU A 223 8.70 7.62 -16.26
N GLY A 224 8.35 7.97 -15.02
CA GLY A 224 8.80 7.30 -13.80
C GLY A 224 8.18 5.93 -13.58
N ILE A 225 8.86 5.11 -12.78
CA ILE A 225 8.49 3.71 -12.47
C ILE A 225 7.08 3.60 -11.88
N ILE A 226 6.69 4.52 -10.98
CA ILE A 226 5.39 4.48 -10.30
C ILE A 226 4.24 4.72 -11.28
N ARG A 227 4.46 5.51 -12.33
CA ARG A 227 3.42 5.88 -13.31
C ARG A 227 3.39 4.99 -14.55
N SER A 228 4.41 4.15 -14.75
CA SER A 228 4.38 3.16 -15.82
C SER A 228 3.29 2.12 -15.56
N GLU A 229 2.78 1.50 -16.62
CA GLU A 229 1.76 0.45 -16.52
C GLU A 229 2.12 -0.63 -15.50
N ILE A 230 1.11 -1.14 -14.81
CA ILE A 230 1.31 -2.25 -13.88
C ILE A 230 1.57 -3.51 -14.70
N SER A 231 2.78 -4.00 -14.60
CA SER A 231 3.22 -5.23 -15.23
C SER A 231 3.15 -6.41 -14.26
N ASN A 232 3.11 -7.62 -14.79
CA ASN A 232 3.24 -8.84 -13.99
C ASN A 232 4.53 -8.85 -13.14
N ALA A 233 5.59 -8.18 -13.61
CA ALA A 233 6.82 -8.02 -12.83
C ALA A 233 6.59 -7.21 -11.54
N LYS A 234 5.89 -6.09 -11.61
CA LYS A 234 5.56 -5.28 -10.42
C LYS A 234 4.69 -6.05 -9.41
N ILE A 235 3.75 -6.86 -9.91
CA ILE A 235 2.91 -7.73 -9.06
C ILE A 235 3.76 -8.75 -8.32
N ARG A 236 4.66 -9.45 -9.04
CA ARG A 236 5.57 -10.43 -8.44
C ARG A 236 6.52 -9.79 -7.43
N ASP A 237 7.06 -8.62 -7.76
CA ASP A 237 7.97 -7.90 -6.87
C ASP A 237 7.25 -7.44 -5.59
N ALA A 238 6.00 -6.96 -5.67
CA ALA A 238 5.20 -6.64 -4.49
C ALA A 238 5.03 -7.88 -3.58
N LYS A 239 4.77 -9.07 -4.18
CA LYS A 239 4.72 -10.32 -3.42
C LYS A 239 6.05 -10.65 -2.77
N ILE A 240 7.16 -10.57 -3.51
CA ILE A 240 8.52 -10.81 -2.99
C ILE A 240 8.79 -9.91 -1.78
N ILE A 241 8.46 -8.63 -1.88
CA ILE A 241 8.61 -7.67 -0.78
C ILE A 241 7.82 -8.11 0.46
N MET A 242 6.55 -8.50 0.29
CA MET A 242 5.72 -8.92 1.43
C MET A 242 6.23 -10.22 2.07
N ASP A 243 6.68 -11.17 1.27
CA ASP A 243 7.28 -12.41 1.77
C ASP A 243 8.57 -12.12 2.55
N HIS A 244 9.41 -11.20 2.09
CA HIS A 244 10.60 -10.78 2.84
C HIS A 244 10.25 -10.05 4.15
N ILE A 245 9.20 -9.23 4.17
CA ILE A 245 8.72 -8.61 5.42
C ILE A 245 8.28 -9.69 6.42
N ARG A 246 7.49 -10.69 5.97
CA ARG A 246 7.08 -11.80 6.83
C ARG A 246 8.28 -12.60 7.36
N GLN A 247 9.24 -12.92 6.49
CA GLN A 247 10.48 -13.62 6.87
C GLN A 247 11.32 -12.79 7.83
N ALA A 248 11.47 -11.49 7.58
CA ALA A 248 12.22 -10.58 8.44
C ALA A 248 11.58 -10.48 9.84
N ILE A 249 10.26 -10.37 9.93
CA ILE A 249 9.51 -10.38 11.19
C ILE A 249 9.73 -11.69 11.93
N GLN A 250 9.61 -12.83 11.23
CA GLN A 250 9.79 -14.15 11.84
C GLN A 250 11.22 -14.39 12.32
N SER A 251 12.22 -14.04 11.52
CA SER A 251 13.64 -14.22 11.87
C SER A 251 14.09 -13.31 13.02
N ARG A 252 13.44 -12.15 13.19
CA ARG A 252 13.72 -11.16 14.23
C ARG A 252 12.78 -11.25 15.44
N LYS A 253 12.04 -12.35 15.57
CA LYS A 253 11.05 -12.50 16.65
C LYS A 253 11.65 -12.27 18.04
N ALA A 254 12.89 -12.68 18.28
CA ALA A 254 13.58 -12.46 19.57
C ALA A 254 13.94 -10.98 19.80
N GLU A 255 14.30 -10.24 18.75
CA GLU A 255 14.63 -8.81 18.78
C GLU A 255 13.38 -7.95 18.94
N LEU A 256 12.32 -8.27 18.21
CA LEU A 256 11.05 -7.55 18.22
C LEU A 256 10.21 -7.83 19.48
N GLY A 257 10.47 -8.95 20.17
CA GLY A 257 9.74 -9.30 21.40
C GLY A 257 8.23 -9.34 21.18
N ASN A 258 7.48 -8.62 22.00
CA ASN A 258 6.02 -8.54 21.95
C ASN A 258 5.49 -7.49 20.94
N VAL A 259 6.35 -6.76 20.24
CA VAL A 259 5.94 -5.76 19.24
C VAL A 259 5.07 -6.39 18.15
N ILE A 260 5.41 -7.61 17.72
CA ILE A 260 4.65 -8.34 16.69
C ILE A 260 3.22 -8.59 17.16
N GLU A 261 3.03 -9.08 18.38
CA GLU A 261 1.70 -9.37 18.92
C GLU A 261 0.89 -8.10 19.15
N GLN A 262 1.52 -7.06 19.69
CA GLN A 262 0.89 -5.78 19.96
C GLN A 262 0.46 -5.03 18.69
N CYS A 263 1.22 -5.17 17.59
CA CYS A 263 0.96 -4.50 16.31
C CYS A 263 0.45 -5.47 15.23
N TYR A 264 -0.01 -6.65 15.59
CA TYR A 264 -0.40 -7.71 14.63
C TYR A 264 -1.44 -7.24 13.61
N CYS A 265 -2.49 -6.56 14.08
CA CYS A 265 -3.56 -6.07 13.21
C CYS A 265 -3.07 -5.03 12.20
N GLU A 266 -2.20 -4.12 12.65
CA GLU A 266 -1.61 -3.07 11.82
C GLU A 266 -0.66 -3.67 10.77
N ILE A 267 0.14 -4.66 11.16
CA ILE A 267 1.02 -5.41 10.25
C ILE A 267 0.21 -6.13 9.18
N GLN A 268 -0.85 -6.84 9.56
CA GLN A 268 -1.73 -7.49 8.58
C GLN A 268 -2.38 -6.50 7.63
N THR A 269 -2.83 -5.35 8.14
CA THR A 269 -3.41 -4.27 7.31
C THR A 269 -2.40 -3.72 6.32
N PHE A 270 -1.15 -3.51 6.77
CA PHE A 270 -0.05 -3.07 5.92
C PHE A 270 0.26 -4.09 4.82
N LEU A 271 0.38 -5.38 5.16
CA LEU A 271 0.60 -6.46 4.20
C LEU A 271 -0.52 -6.55 3.16
N LEU A 272 -1.78 -6.44 3.60
CA LEU A 272 -2.94 -6.39 2.72
C LEU A 272 -2.86 -5.23 1.74
N TRP A 273 -2.54 -4.03 2.23
CA TRP A 273 -2.45 -2.84 1.41
C TRP A 273 -1.39 -2.99 0.32
N HIS A 274 -0.17 -3.28 0.69
CA HIS A 274 0.96 -3.29 -0.25
C HIS A 274 1.04 -4.52 -1.15
N GLN A 275 0.57 -5.68 -0.71
CA GLN A 275 0.55 -6.87 -1.56
C GLN A 275 -0.65 -6.88 -2.50
N TYR A 276 -1.80 -6.40 -2.05
CA TYR A 276 -3.06 -6.65 -2.74
C TYR A 276 -3.78 -5.39 -3.20
N ILE A 277 -3.84 -4.34 -2.39
CA ILE A 277 -4.65 -3.15 -2.73
C ILE A 277 -3.87 -2.20 -3.62
N GLU A 278 -2.71 -1.73 -3.18
CA GLU A 278 -1.95 -0.70 -3.85
C GLU A 278 -1.47 -1.10 -5.25
N PRO A 279 -0.84 -2.26 -5.50
CA PRO A 279 -0.41 -2.65 -6.84
C PRO A 279 -1.57 -2.74 -7.85
N TYR A 280 -2.78 -3.00 -7.37
CA TYR A 280 -3.97 -3.21 -8.20
C TYR A 280 -4.94 -2.03 -8.24
N SER A 281 -4.67 -0.96 -7.52
CA SER A 281 -5.52 0.23 -7.51
C SER A 281 -5.71 0.85 -8.90
N ARG A 282 -4.80 0.59 -9.83
CA ARG A 282 -4.76 1.14 -11.19
C ARG A 282 -5.21 0.18 -12.28
N ILE A 283 -5.57 -1.06 -11.95
CA ILE A 283 -6.03 -2.05 -12.93
C ILE A 283 -7.56 -2.08 -12.92
N GLU A 284 -8.20 -1.63 -14.01
CA GLU A 284 -9.65 -1.63 -14.14
C GLU A 284 -10.24 -3.00 -14.50
N THR A 285 -9.49 -3.83 -15.24
CA THR A 285 -9.96 -5.14 -15.73
C THR A 285 -9.17 -6.29 -15.11
N PHE A 286 -9.89 -7.21 -14.48
CA PHE A 286 -9.35 -8.33 -13.72
C PHE A 286 -9.48 -9.67 -14.43
N MET A 287 -8.63 -9.92 -15.38
CA MET A 287 -8.51 -11.23 -16.02
C MET A 287 -7.06 -11.72 -16.01
N ASN A 288 -6.32 -11.44 -14.93
CA ASN A 288 -4.92 -11.85 -14.86
C ASN A 288 -4.77 -13.02 -13.88
N ARG A 289 -4.39 -14.19 -14.40
CA ARG A 289 -4.13 -15.42 -13.64
C ARG A 289 -3.11 -15.20 -12.51
N GLU A 290 -2.09 -14.36 -12.72
CA GLU A 290 -1.08 -14.07 -11.69
C GLU A 290 -1.70 -13.33 -10.50
N LEU A 291 -2.68 -12.47 -10.74
CA LEU A 291 -3.42 -11.79 -9.69
C LEU A 291 -4.23 -12.77 -8.83
N ASP A 292 -4.90 -13.74 -9.45
CA ASP A 292 -5.66 -14.75 -8.71
C ASP A 292 -4.73 -15.62 -7.85
N ILE A 293 -3.57 -15.99 -8.38
CA ILE A 293 -2.53 -16.70 -7.59
C ILE A 293 -2.08 -15.85 -6.39
N CYS A 294 -1.82 -14.56 -6.59
CA CYS A 294 -1.43 -13.66 -5.49
C CYS A 294 -2.51 -13.53 -4.40
N LYS A 295 -3.80 -13.49 -4.80
CA LYS A 295 -4.91 -13.48 -3.83
C LYS A 295 -4.98 -14.77 -3.02
N GLU A 296 -4.86 -15.92 -3.67
CA GLU A 296 -4.88 -17.22 -3.00
C GLU A 296 -3.71 -17.39 -2.04
N GLU A 297 -2.52 -16.98 -2.45
CA GLU A 297 -1.33 -17.04 -1.60
C GLU A 297 -1.42 -16.07 -0.41
N PHE A 298 -1.96 -14.86 -0.63
CA PHE A 298 -2.22 -13.92 0.45
C PHE A 298 -3.19 -14.53 1.48
N LEU A 299 -4.31 -15.11 1.03
CA LEU A 299 -5.30 -15.73 1.92
C LEU A 299 -4.76 -16.94 2.67
N LYS A 300 -3.84 -17.70 2.07
CA LYS A 300 -3.15 -18.80 2.77
C LYS A 300 -2.21 -18.30 3.87
N SER A 301 -1.56 -17.17 3.65
CA SER A 301 -0.64 -16.56 4.63
C SER A 301 -1.35 -15.75 5.72
N GLU A 302 -2.54 -15.22 5.42
CA GLU A 302 -3.32 -14.34 6.29
C GLU A 302 -4.79 -14.81 6.38
N PRO A 303 -5.04 -16.02 6.94
CA PRO A 303 -6.39 -16.62 6.94
C PRO A 303 -7.42 -15.79 7.72
N ASP A 304 -6.97 -15.03 8.74
CA ASP A 304 -7.83 -14.25 9.62
C ASP A 304 -8.02 -12.80 9.17
N ILE A 305 -7.58 -12.44 7.95
CA ILE A 305 -7.60 -11.04 7.48
C ILE A 305 -8.98 -10.39 7.55
N PHE A 306 -10.06 -11.16 7.31
CA PHE A 306 -11.43 -10.64 7.37
C PHE A 306 -11.91 -10.34 8.80
N ASN A 307 -11.25 -10.89 9.81
CA ASN A 307 -11.51 -10.63 11.22
C ASN A 307 -10.67 -9.47 11.77
N ASN A 308 -9.73 -8.96 10.98
CA ASN A 308 -8.90 -7.83 11.38
C ASN A 308 -9.78 -6.57 11.56
N PRO A 309 -9.83 -5.96 12.76
CA PRO A 309 -10.71 -4.84 13.05
C PRO A 309 -10.40 -3.61 12.20
N TYR A 310 -9.15 -3.39 11.79
CA TYR A 310 -8.77 -2.24 10.96
C TYR A 310 -9.26 -2.38 9.53
N VAL A 311 -9.31 -3.58 8.98
CA VAL A 311 -9.83 -3.83 7.63
C VAL A 311 -11.31 -3.41 7.51
N LYS A 312 -12.06 -3.44 8.61
CA LYS A 312 -13.47 -3.03 8.66
C LYS A 312 -13.66 -1.50 8.63
N PHE A 313 -12.60 -0.74 8.90
CA PHE A 313 -12.67 0.73 9.01
C PHE A 313 -12.17 1.47 7.77
N PHE A 314 -11.70 0.77 6.75
CA PHE A 314 -11.36 1.43 5.50
C PHE A 314 -12.63 2.05 4.90
N SER A 315 -12.61 3.38 4.75
CA SER A 315 -13.70 4.16 4.14
C SER A 315 -13.50 4.35 2.63
N ASP A 316 -12.39 3.91 2.09
CA ASP A 316 -12.04 4.08 0.68
C ASP A 316 -12.78 3.04 -0.17
N ASP A 317 -13.55 3.51 -1.16
CA ASP A 317 -14.28 2.68 -2.11
C ASP A 317 -13.38 1.68 -2.85
N VAL A 318 -12.13 2.05 -3.12
CA VAL A 318 -11.15 1.18 -3.77
C VAL A 318 -10.80 0.02 -2.85
N VAL A 319 -10.57 0.29 -1.57
CA VAL A 319 -10.26 -0.75 -0.56
C VAL A 319 -11.44 -1.69 -0.41
N LEU A 320 -12.65 -1.16 -0.27
CA LEU A 320 -13.87 -1.97 -0.16
C LEU A 320 -14.04 -2.89 -1.38
N LYS A 321 -13.87 -2.38 -2.59
CA LYS A 321 -13.91 -3.18 -3.81
C LYS A 321 -12.85 -4.28 -3.84
N ARG A 322 -11.64 -4.03 -3.33
CA ARG A 322 -10.56 -5.02 -3.30
C ARG A 322 -10.82 -6.10 -2.25
N MET A 323 -11.27 -5.70 -1.06
CA MET A 323 -11.68 -6.63 -0.03
C MET A 323 -12.81 -7.54 -0.51
N SER A 324 -13.76 -7.01 -1.25
CA SER A 324 -14.85 -7.78 -1.83
C SER A 324 -14.35 -8.87 -2.76
N ARG A 325 -13.41 -8.54 -3.66
CA ARG A 325 -12.81 -9.52 -4.58
C ARG A 325 -11.95 -10.56 -3.86
N LEU A 326 -11.27 -10.18 -2.79
CA LEU A 326 -10.53 -11.11 -1.95
C LEU A 326 -11.48 -12.11 -1.29
N ARG A 327 -12.65 -11.67 -0.84
CA ARG A 327 -13.72 -12.53 -0.29
C ARG A 327 -14.21 -13.55 -1.32
N VAL A 328 -14.44 -13.13 -2.57
CA VAL A 328 -14.82 -14.06 -3.66
C VAL A 328 -13.76 -15.14 -3.84
N THR A 329 -12.47 -14.77 -3.79
CA THR A 329 -11.38 -15.76 -3.88
C THR A 329 -11.38 -16.70 -2.67
N ALA A 330 -11.59 -16.18 -1.45
CA ALA A 330 -11.66 -16.99 -0.23
C ALA A 330 -12.80 -18.02 -0.32
N LYS A 331 -13.97 -17.64 -0.84
CA LYS A 331 -15.08 -18.57 -1.09
C LYS A 331 -14.69 -19.68 -2.07
N LYS A 332 -14.06 -19.33 -3.21
CA LYS A 332 -13.60 -20.32 -4.19
C LYS A 332 -12.60 -21.33 -3.61
N MET A 333 -11.84 -20.92 -2.60
CA MET A 333 -10.89 -21.79 -1.88
C MET A 333 -11.57 -22.65 -0.79
N ASN A 334 -12.91 -22.65 -0.66
CA ASN A 334 -13.65 -23.31 0.40
C ASN A 334 -13.22 -22.86 1.82
N ASN A 335 -12.87 -21.62 1.97
CA ASN A 335 -12.50 -21.03 3.26
C ASN A 335 -13.79 -20.73 4.05
N VAL A 336 -14.26 -21.72 4.81
CA VAL A 336 -15.59 -21.80 5.46
C VAL A 336 -15.77 -20.71 6.53
N CYS A 337 -14.69 -20.23 7.16
CA CYS A 337 -14.76 -19.22 8.23
C CYS A 337 -15.48 -17.92 7.84
N PHE A 338 -15.58 -17.64 6.54
CA PHE A 338 -16.21 -16.43 6.05
C PHE A 338 -17.74 -16.51 6.01
N LEU A 339 -18.29 -17.69 5.74
CA LEU A 339 -19.74 -17.91 5.56
C LEU A 339 -20.50 -18.06 6.88
N ASP A 340 -19.84 -18.53 7.93
CA ASP A 340 -20.48 -18.79 9.24
C ASP A 340 -21.07 -17.52 9.91
N ASN A 341 -20.58 -16.33 9.52
CA ASN A 341 -21.04 -15.04 10.06
C ASN A 341 -21.72 -14.15 9.01
N ALA A 342 -22.08 -14.68 7.85
CA ALA A 342 -22.75 -13.90 6.82
C ALA A 342 -24.23 -13.66 7.19
N ILE A 343 -24.74 -12.48 6.80
CA ILE A 343 -26.16 -12.18 6.85
C ILE A 343 -26.81 -12.75 5.59
N HIS A 344 -27.73 -13.67 5.74
CA HIS A 344 -28.48 -14.25 4.63
C HIS A 344 -29.72 -13.42 4.34
N ILE A 345 -29.84 -12.92 3.10
CA ILE A 345 -30.96 -12.08 2.67
C ILE A 345 -31.67 -12.74 1.49
N CYS A 346 -32.92 -13.03 1.65
CA CYS A 346 -33.73 -13.68 0.63
C CYS A 346 -34.64 -12.67 -0.08
N LEU A 347 -34.55 -12.62 -1.41
CA LEU A 347 -35.41 -11.79 -2.25
C LEU A 347 -36.15 -12.66 -3.26
N GLY A 348 -37.49 -12.52 -3.31
CA GLY A 348 -38.30 -13.19 -4.30
C GLY A 348 -38.55 -12.31 -5.53
N ILE A 349 -38.24 -12.79 -6.71
CA ILE A 349 -38.36 -12.05 -7.96
C ILE A 349 -39.22 -12.81 -8.98
N HIS A 350 -40.32 -12.17 -9.38
CA HIS A 350 -41.14 -12.52 -10.53
C HIS A 350 -41.10 -11.34 -11.51
N ASP A 351 -40.29 -11.44 -12.59
CA ASP A 351 -39.79 -10.29 -13.36
C ASP A 351 -40.40 -10.20 -14.77
N LYS A 352 -41.69 -10.41 -14.92
CA LYS A 352 -42.40 -10.34 -16.21
C LYS A 352 -42.07 -9.09 -17.03
N ASP A 353 -41.97 -7.95 -16.37
CA ASP A 353 -41.85 -6.64 -17.01
C ASP A 353 -40.45 -6.04 -16.82
N GLY A 354 -39.49 -6.76 -16.24
CA GLY A 354 -38.12 -6.30 -15.97
C GLY A 354 -37.99 -5.28 -14.80
N ASN A 355 -39.11 -4.97 -14.12
CA ASN A 355 -39.12 -3.96 -13.05
C ASN A 355 -38.70 -4.51 -11.70
N TYR A 356 -39.03 -5.77 -11.39
CA TYR A 356 -38.74 -6.39 -10.10
C TYR A 356 -37.25 -6.62 -9.91
N SER A 357 -36.50 -6.97 -10.97
CA SER A 357 -35.05 -7.07 -10.92
C SER A 357 -34.42 -5.71 -10.63
N VAL A 358 -34.95 -4.59 -11.16
CA VAL A 358 -34.47 -3.23 -10.86
C VAL A 358 -34.71 -2.88 -9.39
N TRP A 359 -35.89 -3.20 -8.84
CA TRP A 359 -36.18 -2.93 -7.43
C TRP A 359 -35.34 -3.82 -6.49
N ALA A 360 -35.17 -5.08 -6.85
CA ALA A 360 -34.27 -5.99 -6.12
C ALA A 360 -32.84 -5.46 -6.12
N GLY A 361 -32.33 -5.03 -7.27
CA GLY A 361 -31.01 -4.42 -7.39
C GLY A 361 -30.85 -3.15 -6.54
N THR A 362 -31.85 -2.26 -6.55
CA THR A 362 -31.87 -1.06 -5.69
C THR A 362 -31.86 -1.43 -4.21
N THR A 363 -32.63 -2.46 -3.82
CA THR A 363 -32.66 -2.96 -2.45
C THR A 363 -31.33 -3.56 -2.05
N MET A 364 -30.74 -4.40 -2.90
CA MET A 364 -29.41 -4.98 -2.69
C MET A 364 -28.35 -3.88 -2.52
N GLN A 365 -28.33 -2.88 -3.40
CA GLN A 365 -27.40 -1.76 -3.34
C GLN A 365 -27.52 -0.99 -2.01
N SER A 366 -28.75 -0.68 -1.59
CA SER A 366 -29.01 -0.01 -0.31
C SER A 366 -28.54 -0.84 0.89
N ILE A 367 -28.75 -2.14 0.87
CA ILE A 367 -28.32 -3.05 1.93
C ILE A 367 -26.78 -3.07 1.99
N VAL A 368 -26.13 -3.21 0.85
CA VAL A 368 -24.67 -3.23 0.73
C VAL A 368 -24.04 -1.94 1.26
N GLU A 369 -24.60 -0.78 0.90
CA GLU A 369 -24.11 0.53 1.35
C GLU A 369 -24.23 0.73 2.86
N ASN A 370 -25.22 0.12 3.49
CA ASN A 370 -25.52 0.31 4.91
C ASN A 370 -25.11 -0.87 5.81
N THR A 371 -24.53 -1.94 5.24
CA THR A 371 -24.17 -3.16 5.98
C THR A 371 -22.68 -3.45 5.85
N LYS A 372 -21.98 -3.50 6.98
CA LYS A 372 -20.54 -3.83 7.02
C LYS A 372 -20.25 -5.34 7.14
N ALA A 373 -21.26 -6.13 7.51
CA ALA A 373 -21.14 -7.58 7.60
C ALA A 373 -21.17 -8.23 6.20
N PRO A 374 -20.55 -9.40 6.04
CA PRO A 374 -20.72 -10.21 4.82
C PRO A 374 -22.20 -10.56 4.59
N ILE A 375 -22.62 -10.53 3.35
CA ILE A 375 -24.00 -10.83 2.96
C ILE A 375 -23.99 -11.95 1.91
N VAL A 376 -24.94 -12.86 2.05
CA VAL A 376 -25.31 -13.82 1.00
C VAL A 376 -26.72 -13.48 0.55
N PHE A 377 -26.88 -13.03 -0.70
CA PHE A 377 -28.18 -12.80 -1.29
C PHE A 377 -28.70 -14.09 -1.90
N HIS A 378 -29.88 -14.52 -1.49
CA HIS A 378 -30.60 -15.64 -2.09
C HIS A 378 -31.73 -15.08 -2.94
N ILE A 379 -31.62 -15.24 -4.25
CA ILE A 379 -32.61 -14.79 -5.22
C ILE A 379 -33.52 -15.96 -5.60
N LEU A 380 -34.71 -15.94 -5.11
CA LEU A 380 -35.76 -16.93 -5.42
C LEU A 380 -36.50 -16.43 -6.64
N HIS A 381 -36.44 -17.15 -7.75
CA HIS A 381 -36.98 -16.69 -9.02
C HIS A 381 -37.60 -17.81 -9.85
N ASP A 382 -38.49 -17.44 -10.75
CA ASP A 382 -39.04 -18.29 -11.79
C ASP A 382 -38.39 -17.99 -13.19
N ASP A 383 -38.97 -18.54 -14.25
CA ASP A 383 -38.53 -18.38 -15.63
C ASP A 383 -38.63 -16.94 -16.16
N THR A 384 -39.25 -16.03 -15.42
CA THR A 384 -39.39 -14.62 -15.83
C THR A 384 -38.12 -13.82 -15.63
N LEU A 385 -37.22 -14.24 -14.72
CA LEU A 385 -35.90 -13.58 -14.52
C LEU A 385 -34.89 -14.04 -15.56
N ASN A 386 -34.61 -13.19 -16.52
CA ASN A 386 -33.66 -13.49 -17.59
C ASN A 386 -32.19 -13.35 -17.17
N GLU A 387 -31.28 -13.95 -17.96
CA GLU A 387 -29.84 -13.94 -17.69
C GLU A 387 -29.21 -12.55 -17.64
N ILE A 388 -29.73 -11.58 -18.41
CA ILE A 388 -29.23 -10.20 -18.39
C ILE A 388 -29.45 -9.57 -17.03
N ASN A 389 -30.65 -9.78 -16.45
CA ASN A 389 -30.99 -9.22 -15.15
C ASN A 389 -30.33 -10.02 -14.01
N LYS A 390 -30.15 -11.32 -14.13
CA LYS A 390 -29.29 -12.10 -13.20
C LYS A 390 -27.88 -11.53 -13.15
N ASN A 391 -27.26 -11.28 -14.33
CA ASN A 391 -25.92 -10.70 -14.40
C ASN A 391 -25.82 -9.31 -13.74
N LYS A 392 -26.86 -8.47 -13.87
CA LYS A 392 -26.90 -7.17 -13.17
C LYS A 392 -26.98 -7.31 -11.65
N LEU A 393 -27.77 -8.26 -11.13
CA LEU A 393 -27.84 -8.53 -9.70
C LEU A 393 -26.54 -9.13 -9.18
N SER A 394 -25.92 -10.06 -9.94
CA SER A 394 -24.60 -10.61 -9.63
C SER A 394 -23.55 -9.51 -9.57
N PHE A 395 -23.58 -8.55 -10.51
CA PHE A 395 -22.66 -7.43 -10.52
C PHE A 395 -22.71 -6.58 -9.23
N ILE A 396 -23.91 -6.37 -8.65
CA ILE A 396 -24.06 -5.65 -7.38
C ILE A 396 -23.42 -6.42 -6.23
N ALA A 397 -23.69 -7.72 -6.13
CA ALA A 397 -23.10 -8.59 -5.12
C ALA A 397 -21.58 -8.67 -5.28
N ASP A 398 -21.11 -8.96 -6.49
CA ASP A 398 -19.68 -9.12 -6.79
C ASP A 398 -18.87 -7.83 -6.53
N ASN A 399 -19.40 -6.66 -6.94
CA ASN A 399 -18.73 -5.38 -6.71
C ASN A 399 -18.64 -4.99 -5.24
N SER A 400 -19.53 -5.49 -4.42
CA SER A 400 -19.56 -5.22 -2.98
C SER A 400 -18.94 -6.36 -2.14
N GLY A 401 -18.50 -7.44 -2.77
CA GLY A 401 -17.88 -8.61 -2.14
C GLY A 401 -18.82 -9.47 -1.36
N ASN A 402 -20.05 -9.38 -1.73
CA ASN A 402 -21.10 -10.20 -1.19
C ASN A 402 -21.37 -11.38 -2.13
N ASP A 403 -22.08 -12.36 -1.63
CA ASP A 403 -22.46 -13.53 -2.42
C ASP A 403 -23.87 -13.42 -2.93
N ILE A 404 -24.13 -14.09 -4.05
CA ILE A 404 -25.47 -14.23 -4.61
C ILE A 404 -25.68 -15.66 -5.09
N GLU A 405 -26.81 -16.23 -4.70
CA GLU A 405 -27.26 -17.55 -5.11
C GLU A 405 -28.65 -17.43 -5.75
N PHE A 406 -28.80 -18.03 -6.92
CA PHE A 406 -30.08 -18.05 -7.64
C PHE A 406 -30.75 -19.38 -7.41
N HIS A 407 -31.96 -19.34 -6.88
CA HIS A 407 -32.81 -20.50 -6.62
C HIS A 407 -34.04 -20.47 -7.53
N HIS A 408 -33.98 -21.33 -8.55
CA HIS A 408 -35.06 -21.40 -9.54
C HIS A 408 -36.25 -22.22 -9.04
N PHE A 409 -37.43 -21.71 -9.29
CA PHE A 409 -38.68 -22.38 -9.05
C PHE A 409 -39.51 -22.56 -10.29
N ASN A 410 -40.17 -23.69 -10.38
CA ASN A 410 -41.28 -23.84 -11.30
C ASN A 410 -42.55 -23.17 -10.70
N SER A 411 -42.99 -22.06 -11.30
CA SER A 411 -44.20 -21.35 -10.86
C SER A 411 -45.47 -22.18 -10.92
N ASP A 412 -45.48 -23.28 -11.71
CA ASP A 412 -46.62 -24.22 -11.80
C ASP A 412 -46.92 -24.93 -10.48
N VAL A 413 -45.99 -24.94 -9.51
CA VAL A 413 -46.20 -25.49 -8.17
C VAL A 413 -47.34 -24.78 -7.43
N PHE A 414 -47.59 -23.52 -7.78
CA PHE A 414 -48.64 -22.72 -7.14
C PHE A 414 -50.00 -22.85 -7.84
N GLY A 415 -50.09 -23.55 -8.99
CA GLY A 415 -51.31 -23.92 -9.68
C GLY A 415 -52.36 -22.81 -9.79
N THR A 416 -53.64 -23.15 -9.67
CA THR A 416 -54.76 -22.21 -9.72
C THR A 416 -54.79 -21.15 -8.60
N PHE A 417 -53.91 -21.23 -7.60
CA PHE A 417 -53.75 -20.20 -6.57
C PHE A 417 -53.19 -18.91 -7.13
N ALA A 418 -52.34 -19.00 -8.14
CA ALA A 418 -51.69 -17.84 -8.78
C ALA A 418 -52.69 -16.97 -9.57
N ASP A 419 -53.71 -17.59 -10.14
CA ASP A 419 -54.73 -16.89 -10.95
C ASP A 419 -55.75 -16.13 -10.10
N SER A 420 -55.94 -16.51 -8.84
CA SER A 420 -56.91 -15.90 -7.93
C SER A 420 -56.37 -14.77 -7.05
N MET A 421 -55.06 -14.60 -7.00
CA MET A 421 -54.42 -13.58 -6.19
C MET A 421 -53.75 -12.50 -7.06
N ASN A 422 -54.27 -11.28 -6.97
CA ASN A 422 -53.71 -10.09 -7.62
C ASN A 422 -52.23 -9.97 -7.37
N ARG A 423 -51.48 -9.70 -8.40
CA ARG A 423 -50.05 -9.29 -8.63
C ARG A 423 -49.04 -9.25 -7.47
N PHE A 424 -49.45 -9.17 -6.21
CA PHE A 424 -48.59 -9.18 -5.02
C PHE A 424 -48.19 -10.58 -4.53
N ALA A 425 -48.79 -11.62 -5.09
CA ALA A 425 -48.79 -12.93 -4.46
C ALA A 425 -47.55 -13.80 -4.72
N ILE A 426 -47.00 -13.81 -5.92
CA ILE A 426 -45.96 -14.78 -6.30
C ILE A 426 -44.65 -14.53 -5.54
N GLY A 427 -44.15 -13.29 -5.51
CA GLY A 427 -42.93 -12.95 -4.75
C GLY A 427 -43.08 -13.16 -3.22
N THR A 428 -44.31 -13.06 -2.70
CA THR A 428 -44.61 -13.35 -1.28
C THR A 428 -44.65 -14.86 -1.01
N MET A 429 -45.10 -15.64 -1.97
CA MET A 429 -45.17 -17.11 -1.88
C MET A 429 -43.78 -17.75 -1.86
N PHE A 430 -42.79 -17.16 -2.54
CA PHE A 430 -41.39 -17.64 -2.48
C PHE A 430 -40.86 -17.69 -1.05
N ARG A 431 -41.26 -16.79 -0.17
CA ARG A 431 -40.84 -16.79 1.24
C ARG A 431 -41.37 -17.98 2.04
N ILE A 432 -42.53 -18.54 1.66
CA ILE A 432 -43.12 -19.71 2.33
C ILE A 432 -42.31 -20.98 2.03
N MET A 433 -41.67 -21.04 0.88
CA MET A 433 -40.84 -22.18 0.44
C MET A 433 -39.39 -22.15 0.97
N LEU A 434 -38.99 -21.09 1.65
CA LEU A 434 -37.64 -20.95 2.19
C LEU A 434 -37.18 -22.15 3.05
N PRO A 435 -37.97 -22.71 3.96
CA PRO A 435 -37.57 -23.87 4.76
C PRO A 435 -37.24 -25.12 3.94
N ASP A 436 -37.95 -25.29 2.80
CA ASP A 436 -37.76 -26.45 1.92
C ASP A 436 -36.53 -26.33 1.02
N ILE A 437 -36.13 -25.08 0.71
CA ILE A 437 -35.01 -24.79 -0.18
C ILE A 437 -33.68 -24.70 0.60
N MET A 438 -33.76 -24.20 1.80
CA MET A 438 -32.60 -23.89 2.64
C MET A 438 -32.83 -24.48 4.05
N PRO A 439 -32.92 -25.83 4.16
CA PRO A 439 -33.23 -26.48 5.45
C PRO A 439 -32.13 -26.25 6.51
N ASP A 440 -30.89 -25.91 6.07
CA ASP A 440 -29.77 -25.73 6.95
C ASP A 440 -29.59 -24.29 7.45
N LEU A 441 -30.41 -23.32 6.96
CA LEU A 441 -30.40 -21.96 7.51
C LEU A 441 -30.99 -21.97 8.93
N LYS A 442 -30.12 -21.91 9.92
CA LYS A 442 -30.53 -21.71 11.32
C LYS A 442 -31.20 -20.35 11.47
N LYS A 443 -32.37 -20.34 12.12
CA LYS A 443 -33.14 -19.15 12.46
C LYS A 443 -32.38 -18.16 13.31
#